data_f592261b71f289e17194cd67f17a4caa
#
_entry.id   f592261b71f289e17194cd67f17a4caa
#
_cell.length_a   1.000
_cell.length_b   1.000
_cell.length_c   1.000
_cell.angle_alpha   90.00
_cell.angle_beta   90.00
_cell.angle_gamma   90.00
#
_symmetry.space_group_name_H-M   'P 1'
#
loop_
_entity.id
_entity.type
_entity.pdbx_description
1 polymer ?
#
loop_
_entity_poly.entity_id
_entity_poly.type
_entity_poly.pdbx_seq_one_letter_code
_entity_poly.pdbx_strand_id
1 'polypeptide(L)'
;GETCKKEGIRFAYHNHDYSFKTQDGQVPQVVMMNSTDAALVDFEMDIYWVVAAGENPEKWMKDYKNRFRLCHVKDRSKTPGTDNGKNSVDLGTGSIDFQQVLRTAIDNGMNYFIVEQEAYPNGTPMQAVKTDAEYMMKLKV
;
A
#
# COMPACT_ATOMS: atom_id res chain seq x y z
N GLY A 1 -0.87 15.97 12.44
CA GLY A 1 -1.14 14.90 13.40
C GLY A 1 -1.72 15.42 14.71
N GLU A 2 -1.14 16.48 15.28
CA GLU A 2 -1.66 17.09 16.52
C GLU A 2 -3.07 17.66 16.34
N THR A 3 -3.33 18.33 15.22
CA THR A 3 -4.65 18.87 14.90
C THR A 3 -5.67 17.74 14.75
N CYS A 4 -5.37 16.69 14.01
CA CYS A 4 -6.24 15.52 13.86
C CYS A 4 -6.55 14.88 15.21
N LYS A 5 -5.52 14.71 16.07
CA LYS A 5 -5.68 14.12 17.40
C LYS A 5 -6.64 14.93 18.29
N LYS A 6 -6.60 16.26 18.23
CA LYS A 6 -7.54 17.15 18.97
C LYS A 6 -8.98 16.94 18.56
N GLU A 7 -9.20 16.62 17.28
CA GLU A 7 -10.52 16.36 16.70
C GLU A 7 -10.92 14.86 16.76
N GLY A 8 -10.16 14.02 17.44
CA GLY A 8 -10.42 12.58 17.55
C GLY A 8 -10.20 11.77 16.28
N ILE A 9 -9.45 12.32 15.32
CA ILE A 9 -9.13 11.72 14.03
C ILE A 9 -7.67 11.33 14.02
N ARG A 10 -7.32 10.21 13.39
CA ARG A 10 -5.93 9.85 13.12
C ARG A 10 -5.50 10.36 11.75
N PHE A 11 -4.27 10.83 11.68
CA PHE A 11 -3.64 11.25 10.43
C PHE A 11 -2.78 10.12 9.88
N ALA A 12 -2.87 9.85 8.58
CA ALA A 12 -1.98 8.93 7.89
C ALA A 12 -1.43 9.55 6.60
N TYR A 13 -0.18 9.23 6.27
CA TYR A 13 0.45 9.58 5.00
C TYR A 13 0.38 8.40 4.05
N HIS A 14 -0.07 8.63 2.82
CA HIS A 14 -0.13 7.66 1.72
C HIS A 14 1.08 7.81 0.80
N ASN A 15 1.78 6.71 0.51
CA ASN A 15 2.95 6.71 -0.37
C ASN A 15 2.60 6.49 -1.85
N HIS A 16 3.46 7.04 -2.70
CA HIS A 16 3.64 6.65 -4.09
C HIS A 16 5.09 6.19 -4.32
N ASP A 17 5.44 5.80 -5.55
CA ASP A 17 6.78 5.32 -5.90
C ASP A 17 7.88 6.34 -5.58
N TYR A 18 7.62 7.64 -5.79
CA TYR A 18 8.58 8.71 -5.51
C TYR A 18 8.95 8.82 -4.02
N SER A 19 8.10 8.32 -3.11
CA SER A 19 8.40 8.31 -1.67
C SER A 19 9.62 7.43 -1.34
N PHE A 20 9.93 6.47 -2.20
CA PHE A 20 11.03 5.51 -2.04
C PHE A 20 12.27 5.85 -2.90
N LYS A 21 12.17 6.83 -3.80
CA LYS A 21 13.28 7.26 -4.66
C LYS A 21 14.15 8.25 -3.93
N THR A 22 15.47 8.05 -3.99
CA THR A 22 16.43 8.99 -3.37
C THR A 22 16.29 10.40 -3.97
N GLN A 23 16.13 11.39 -3.11
CA GLN A 23 16.10 12.81 -3.41
C GLN A 23 17.11 13.50 -2.50
N ASP A 24 18.04 14.25 -3.06
CA ASP A 24 19.10 14.95 -2.32
C ASP A 24 19.85 14.06 -1.31
N GLY A 25 20.12 12.81 -1.71
CA GLY A 25 20.83 11.83 -0.89
C GLY A 25 19.98 11.15 0.20
N GLN A 26 18.68 11.42 0.29
CA GLN A 26 17.77 10.84 1.28
C GLN A 26 16.59 10.16 0.61
N VAL A 27 16.02 9.17 1.29
CA VAL A 27 14.76 8.54 0.87
C VAL A 27 13.61 9.22 1.65
N PRO A 28 12.67 9.91 0.97
CA PRO A 28 11.61 10.69 1.63
C PRO A 28 10.80 9.85 2.64
N GLN A 29 10.49 8.61 2.31
CA GLN A 29 9.76 7.70 3.22
C GLN A 29 10.53 7.49 4.53
N VAL A 30 11.85 7.30 4.47
CA VAL A 30 12.70 7.13 5.67
C VAL A 30 12.69 8.40 6.51
N VAL A 31 12.82 9.58 5.86
CA VAL A 31 12.80 10.87 6.55
C VAL A 31 11.47 11.05 7.29
N MET A 32 10.34 10.81 6.64
CA MET A 32 9.02 10.94 7.26
C MET A 32 8.84 9.95 8.42
N MET A 33 9.25 8.69 8.26
CA MET A 33 9.17 7.67 9.30
C MET A 33 9.95 8.05 10.56
N ASN A 34 11.15 8.61 10.38
CA ASN A 34 12.07 8.93 11.48
C ASN A 34 11.78 10.29 12.13
N SER A 35 11.12 11.21 11.41
CA SER A 35 10.89 12.59 11.85
C SER A 35 9.49 12.84 12.39
N THR A 36 8.61 11.82 12.42
CA THR A 36 7.23 11.96 12.88
C THR A 36 6.95 11.10 14.11
N ASP A 37 6.16 11.66 15.05
CA ASP A 37 5.72 10.94 16.23
C ASP A 37 4.71 9.84 15.86
N ALA A 38 5.01 8.60 16.21
CA ALA A 38 4.16 7.43 15.98
C ALA A 38 2.79 7.51 16.71
N ALA A 39 2.68 8.34 17.74
CA ALA A 39 1.40 8.59 18.41
C ALA A 39 0.50 9.56 17.64
N LEU A 40 1.04 10.25 16.65
CA LEU A 40 0.35 11.31 15.89
C LEU A 40 0.18 11.00 14.40
N VAL A 41 1.14 10.27 13.81
CA VAL A 41 1.21 10.04 12.38
C VAL A 41 1.33 8.55 12.10
N ASP A 42 0.34 8.02 11.42
CA ASP A 42 0.35 6.69 10.81
C ASP A 42 0.79 6.78 9.34
N PHE A 43 1.01 5.63 8.73
CA PHE A 43 1.26 5.50 7.31
C PHE A 43 0.28 4.53 6.67
N GLU A 44 -0.20 4.89 5.50
CA GLU A 44 -0.98 4.04 4.62
C GLU A 44 -0.06 3.54 3.50
N MET A 45 0.22 2.24 3.50
CA MET A 45 1.07 1.66 2.47
C MET A 45 0.26 1.35 1.22
N ASP A 46 0.54 2.02 0.12
CA ASP A 46 0.13 1.50 -1.18
C ASP A 46 1.16 0.45 -1.63
N ILE A 47 0.75 -0.83 -1.56
CA ILE A 47 1.60 -1.98 -1.86
C ILE A 47 2.09 -1.96 -3.31
N TYR A 48 1.21 -1.56 -4.25
CA TYR A 48 1.54 -1.44 -5.66
C TYR A 48 2.71 -0.47 -5.90
N TRP A 49 2.66 0.71 -5.27
CA TRP A 49 3.69 1.74 -5.45
C TRP A 49 5.01 1.38 -4.80
N VAL A 50 5.00 0.63 -3.69
CA VAL A 50 6.23 0.07 -3.10
C VAL A 50 6.89 -0.88 -4.10
N VAL A 51 6.13 -1.81 -4.68
CA VAL A 51 6.63 -2.76 -5.67
C VAL A 51 7.05 -2.03 -6.96
N ALA A 52 6.32 -1.01 -7.39
CA ALA A 52 6.66 -0.20 -8.56
C ALA A 52 7.98 0.58 -8.39
N ALA A 53 8.29 0.98 -7.16
CA ALA A 53 9.58 1.59 -6.82
C ALA A 53 10.75 0.59 -6.79
N GLY A 54 10.49 -0.72 -6.94
CA GLY A 54 11.49 -1.78 -6.83
C GLY A 54 11.78 -2.19 -5.39
N GLU A 55 10.94 -1.76 -4.45
CA GLU A 55 11.08 -2.03 -3.03
C GLU A 55 10.27 -3.27 -2.60
N ASN A 56 10.60 -3.81 -1.42
CA ASN A 56 9.92 -4.95 -0.83
C ASN A 56 8.96 -4.48 0.29
N PRO A 57 7.62 -4.59 0.13
CA PRO A 57 6.66 -4.14 1.12
C PRO A 57 6.80 -4.86 2.47
N GLU A 58 7.10 -6.15 2.47
CA GLU A 58 7.26 -6.91 3.72
C GLU A 58 8.48 -6.44 4.53
N LYS A 59 9.57 -6.09 3.82
CA LYS A 59 10.76 -5.53 4.48
C LYS A 59 10.42 -4.20 5.15
N TRP A 60 9.71 -3.30 4.46
CA TRP A 60 9.29 -2.02 5.02
C TRP A 60 8.38 -2.18 6.24
N MET A 61 7.42 -3.12 6.21
CA MET A 61 6.55 -3.40 7.35
C MET A 61 7.32 -3.92 8.57
N LYS A 62 8.31 -4.79 8.35
CA LYS A 62 9.16 -5.35 9.43
C LYS A 62 10.10 -4.30 10.02
N ASP A 63 10.74 -3.48 9.18
CA ASP A 63 11.67 -2.44 9.61
C ASP A 63 10.96 -1.32 10.38
N TYR A 64 9.72 -1.01 10.01
CA TYR A 64 8.89 0.03 10.63
C TYR A 64 7.62 -0.54 11.25
N LYS A 65 7.79 -1.54 12.11
CA LYS A 65 6.69 -2.23 12.80
C LYS A 65 5.75 -1.24 13.51
N ASN A 66 4.45 -1.46 13.36
CA ASN A 66 3.36 -0.64 13.91
C ASN A 66 3.27 0.81 13.36
N ARG A 67 4.03 1.16 12.30
CA ARG A 67 3.91 2.48 11.67
C ARG A 67 2.93 2.47 10.49
N PHE A 68 2.87 1.38 9.73
CA PHE A 68 1.87 1.18 8.67
C PHE A 68 0.60 0.60 9.29
N ARG A 69 -0.47 1.42 9.34
CA ARG A 69 -1.75 1.04 9.96
C ARG A 69 -2.82 0.69 8.94
N LEU A 70 -2.68 1.19 7.72
CA LEU A 70 -3.58 1.01 6.60
C LEU A 70 -2.77 0.59 5.37
N CYS A 71 -3.44 -0.03 4.39
CA CYS A 71 -2.86 -0.19 3.07
C CYS A 71 -3.90 -0.09 1.95
N HIS A 72 -3.44 0.34 0.78
CA HIS A 72 -4.10 0.04 -0.48
C HIS A 72 -3.64 -1.34 -0.96
N VAL A 73 -4.63 -2.23 -1.09
CA VAL A 73 -4.48 -3.55 -1.71
C VAL A 73 -4.74 -3.35 -3.20
N LYS A 74 -3.67 -3.23 -3.97
CA LYS A 74 -3.70 -2.90 -5.38
C LYS A 74 -2.68 -3.75 -6.12
N ASP A 75 -3.14 -4.53 -7.10
CA ASP A 75 -2.29 -5.46 -7.83
C ASP A 75 -1.64 -4.83 -9.06
N ARG A 76 -0.48 -5.35 -9.43
CA ARG A 76 0.35 -4.84 -10.50
C ARG A 76 0.55 -5.88 -11.58
N SER A 77 0.36 -5.50 -12.83
CA SER A 77 0.60 -6.37 -13.99
C SER A 77 1.95 -7.10 -13.91
N LYS A 78 1.99 -8.36 -14.33
CA LYS A 78 3.23 -9.15 -14.47
C LYS A 78 4.15 -8.61 -15.57
N THR A 79 3.60 -7.87 -16.51
CA THR A 79 4.32 -7.23 -17.62
C THR A 79 4.00 -5.73 -17.63
N PRO A 80 4.50 -4.98 -16.63
CA PRO A 80 4.18 -3.57 -16.53
C PRO A 80 4.83 -2.79 -17.65
N GLY A 81 4.08 -1.85 -18.23
CA GLY A 81 4.60 -0.81 -19.12
C GLY A 81 5.21 0.36 -18.31
N THR A 82 5.20 1.55 -18.89
CA THR A 82 5.55 2.79 -18.17
C THR A 82 4.58 3.00 -17.01
N ASP A 83 5.11 3.12 -15.80
CA ASP A 83 4.31 3.06 -14.59
C ASP A 83 3.71 4.41 -14.20
N ASN A 84 2.43 4.58 -14.51
CA ASN A 84 1.62 5.76 -14.16
C ASN A 84 0.32 5.34 -13.43
N GLY A 85 0.33 4.27 -12.63
CA GLY A 85 -0.89 3.66 -12.07
C GLY A 85 -1.69 2.82 -13.08
N LYS A 86 -1.40 2.96 -14.38
CA LYS A 86 -2.12 2.26 -15.47
C LYS A 86 -1.81 0.78 -15.59
N ASN A 87 -0.90 0.26 -14.77
CA ASN A 87 -0.55 -1.15 -14.71
C ASN A 87 -1.29 -1.89 -13.58
N SER A 88 -2.26 -1.27 -12.92
CA SER A 88 -3.11 -1.96 -11.96
C SER A 88 -4.04 -2.94 -12.70
N VAL A 89 -4.25 -4.09 -12.09
CA VAL A 89 -5.07 -5.19 -12.62
C VAL A 89 -5.93 -5.77 -11.52
N ASP A 90 -6.91 -6.58 -11.89
CA ASP A 90 -7.77 -7.28 -10.91
C ASP A 90 -6.91 -8.08 -9.92
N LEU A 91 -7.26 -8.06 -8.65
CA LEU A 91 -6.50 -8.70 -7.57
C LEU A 91 -6.30 -10.21 -7.84
N GLY A 92 -5.07 -10.67 -7.62
CA GLY A 92 -4.65 -12.05 -7.83
C GLY A 92 -4.31 -12.41 -9.27
N THR A 93 -4.47 -11.48 -10.22
CA THR A 93 -4.04 -11.69 -11.62
C THR A 93 -2.66 -11.10 -11.91
N GLY A 94 -2.20 -10.21 -11.05
CA GLY A 94 -0.92 -9.53 -11.14
C GLY A 94 0.27 -10.28 -10.54
N SER A 95 1.27 -9.50 -10.12
CA SER A 95 2.57 -10.00 -9.67
C SER A 95 2.73 -10.05 -8.14
N ILE A 96 1.77 -9.52 -7.38
CA ILE A 96 1.88 -9.38 -5.92
C ILE A 96 1.27 -10.61 -5.24
N ASP A 97 2.05 -11.28 -4.38
CA ASP A 97 1.54 -12.35 -3.50
C ASP A 97 0.86 -11.74 -2.27
N PHE A 98 -0.43 -11.45 -2.40
CA PHE A 98 -1.20 -10.85 -1.31
C PHE A 98 -1.36 -11.77 -0.10
N GLN A 99 -1.34 -13.08 -0.26
CA GLN A 99 -1.42 -13.98 0.88
C GLN A 99 -0.24 -13.76 1.83
N GLN A 100 0.98 -13.70 1.28
CA GLN A 100 2.20 -13.49 2.05
C GLN A 100 2.32 -12.06 2.56
N VAL A 101 2.07 -11.08 1.68
CA VAL A 101 2.20 -9.65 2.02
C VAL A 101 1.20 -9.24 3.11
N LEU A 102 -0.09 -9.64 3.00
CA LEU A 102 -1.09 -9.25 3.99
C LEU A 102 -0.93 -9.98 5.32
N ARG A 103 -0.44 -11.23 5.32
CA ARG A 103 -0.02 -11.89 6.57
C ARG A 103 1.07 -11.09 7.27
N THR A 104 2.12 -10.69 6.54
CA THR A 104 3.18 -9.85 7.10
C THR A 104 2.63 -8.52 7.60
N ALA A 105 1.69 -7.92 6.89
CA ALA A 105 1.05 -6.67 7.28
C ALA A 105 0.32 -6.80 8.63
N ILE A 106 -0.51 -7.83 8.79
CA ILE A 106 -1.24 -8.12 10.05
C ILE A 106 -0.26 -8.33 11.20
N ASP A 107 0.76 -9.16 11.01
CA ASP A 107 1.77 -9.47 12.03
C ASP A 107 2.58 -8.23 12.47
N ASN A 108 2.61 -7.20 11.65
CA ASN A 108 3.30 -5.94 11.91
C ASN A 108 2.38 -4.75 12.24
N GLY A 109 1.10 -5.02 12.55
CA GLY A 109 0.20 -4.06 13.17
C GLY A 109 -0.70 -3.28 12.21
N MET A 110 -0.81 -3.71 10.96
CA MET A 110 -1.75 -3.15 9.98
C MET A 110 -3.17 -3.67 10.27
N ASN A 111 -4.16 -2.77 10.24
CA ASN A 111 -5.53 -3.09 10.63
C ASN A 111 -6.58 -2.81 9.55
N TYR A 112 -6.24 -1.98 8.55
CA TYR A 112 -7.19 -1.55 7.53
C TYR A 112 -6.64 -1.86 6.14
N PHE A 113 -7.44 -2.55 5.36
CA PHE A 113 -7.10 -3.03 4.02
C PHE A 113 -8.14 -2.50 3.04
N ILE A 114 -7.74 -1.56 2.20
CA ILE A 114 -8.61 -0.85 1.27
C ILE A 114 -8.23 -1.27 -0.15
N VAL A 115 -9.15 -1.88 -0.87
CA VAL A 115 -8.92 -2.25 -2.27
C VAL A 115 -8.95 -1.00 -3.14
N GLU A 116 -7.94 -0.84 -3.97
CA GLU A 116 -7.88 0.21 -4.98
C GLU A 116 -7.49 -0.36 -6.34
N GLN A 117 -8.14 0.13 -7.41
CA GLN A 117 -7.77 -0.18 -8.79
C GLN A 117 -7.96 1.05 -9.67
N GLU A 118 -6.95 1.41 -10.47
CA GLU A 118 -6.94 2.61 -11.31
C GLU A 118 -7.02 2.32 -12.81
N ALA A 119 -6.86 1.05 -13.22
CA ALA A 119 -7.01 0.61 -14.59
C ALA A 119 -7.86 -0.66 -14.65
N TYR A 120 -8.69 -0.78 -15.68
CA TYR A 120 -9.70 -1.83 -15.79
C TYR A 120 -9.50 -2.61 -17.11
N PRO A 121 -8.40 -3.37 -17.24
CA PRO A 121 -8.08 -4.03 -18.53
C PRO A 121 -9.07 -5.13 -18.90
N ASN A 122 -9.80 -5.68 -17.94
CA ASN A 122 -10.68 -6.82 -18.14
C ASN A 122 -12.17 -6.46 -18.13
N GLY A 123 -12.52 -5.16 -18.06
CA GLY A 123 -13.94 -4.78 -18.05
C GLY A 123 -14.21 -3.37 -17.57
N THR A 124 -15.34 -3.21 -16.89
CA THR A 124 -15.75 -1.93 -16.30
C THR A 124 -15.28 -1.81 -14.86
N PRO A 125 -15.23 -0.58 -14.29
CA PRO A 125 -14.91 -0.39 -12.88
C PRO A 125 -15.78 -1.24 -11.93
N MET A 126 -17.08 -1.37 -12.23
CA MET A 126 -18.00 -2.16 -11.41
C MET A 126 -17.70 -3.67 -11.47
N GLN A 127 -17.25 -4.16 -12.64
CA GLN A 127 -16.82 -5.55 -12.77
C GLN A 127 -15.53 -5.82 -11.98
N ALA A 128 -14.57 -4.89 -12.03
CA ALA A 128 -13.34 -4.97 -11.25
C ALA A 128 -13.65 -4.99 -9.74
N VAL A 129 -14.47 -4.08 -9.23
CA VAL A 129 -14.89 -4.06 -7.81
C VAL A 129 -15.47 -5.41 -7.38
N LYS A 130 -16.32 -6.01 -8.22
CA LYS A 130 -16.88 -7.33 -7.92
C LYS A 130 -15.81 -8.41 -7.88
N THR A 131 -14.92 -8.45 -8.86
CA THR A 131 -13.82 -9.44 -8.96
C THR A 131 -12.89 -9.33 -7.76
N ASP A 132 -12.50 -8.11 -7.41
CA ASP A 132 -11.60 -7.84 -6.29
C ASP A 132 -12.23 -8.18 -4.94
N ALA A 133 -13.51 -7.86 -4.75
CA ALA A 133 -14.24 -8.25 -3.55
C ALA A 133 -14.33 -9.79 -3.41
N GLU A 134 -14.61 -10.50 -4.52
CA GLU A 134 -14.61 -11.97 -4.51
C GLU A 134 -13.23 -12.57 -4.22
N TYR A 135 -12.16 -11.96 -4.71
CA TYR A 135 -10.78 -12.34 -4.39
C TYR A 135 -10.49 -12.17 -2.90
N MET A 136 -10.76 -10.98 -2.34
CA MET A 136 -10.51 -10.69 -0.93
C MET A 136 -11.32 -11.60 0.01
N MET A 137 -12.57 -11.93 -0.32
CA MET A 137 -13.40 -12.86 0.47
C MET A 137 -12.85 -14.29 0.50
N LYS A 138 -12.10 -14.70 -0.52
CA LYS A 138 -11.53 -16.06 -0.63
C LYS A 138 -10.09 -16.13 -0.09
N LEU A 139 -9.43 -14.98 0.03
CA LEU A 139 -8.05 -14.91 0.48
C LEU A 139 -7.92 -15.38 1.93
N LYS A 140 -7.02 -16.32 2.17
CA LYS A 140 -6.71 -16.84 3.52
C LYS A 140 -5.37 -16.26 3.98
N VAL A 141 -5.37 -15.38 4.95
CA VAL A 141 -4.19 -14.78 5.57
C VAL A 141 -4.07 -15.18 7.03
#